data_e2e8b7652c3f3d756f73508949e52594
#
_entry.id   e2e8b7652c3f3d756f73508949e52594
#
_cell.length_a   1.000
_cell.length_b   1.000
_cell.length_c   1.000
_cell.angle_alpha   90.00
_cell.angle_beta   90.00
_cell.angle_gamma   90.00
#
_symmetry.space_group_name_H-M   'P 1'
#
loop_
_entity.id
_entity.type
_entity.pdbx_description
1 polymer ?
#
loop_
_entity_poly.entity_id
_entity_poly.type
_entity_poly.pdbx_seq_one_letter_code
_entity_poly.pdbx_strand_id
1 'polypeptide(L)'
;MKENPKHIHISEYNYPLPDERIAKFPLPVRDQSKLLVYRHGEVTEDTFTSLPEYLPKGSLMIFNNTKVIQARLHFRKETGALIEVFCLEPIQPNDYVLNFQQTEHAAWLCMIGNLKKWKDGTLKREMTVKGFPITLTATRGECKGTSHWVDFAWNNPEVTFADILEVFGELPIPPYLNRNTEESDKETYQTVYSKIKGSVAAPTAGLHFTPRVLEALQEKGIDLEELTLHVGAGTFKPVKSEEIEGHEMHTEYISVNRNTIKKLIDHDGCAIAVGTTSVRTLESLYHIGVTLADHPDATEQELHVRQWQPYEKYDQIPPVVALQKILGYLDRNGLEALHTSTQIIIAPGYQYKIVKAMVTNFHQPQSTLLLLVSAFVKGNWRTIYDYALSHDFRFLSYGDSSLLIPQKYLL
;
A
#
# COMPACT_ATOMS: atom_id res chain seq x y z
N MET A 1 -29.62 -13.41 7.18
CA MET A 1 -29.41 -12.01 6.81
C MET A 1 -27.90 -11.83 6.68
N LYS A 2 -27.40 -11.24 5.57
CA LYS A 2 -25.98 -10.87 5.53
C LYS A 2 -25.82 -9.74 6.55
N GLU A 3 -24.95 -9.91 7.54
CA GLU A 3 -24.64 -8.84 8.49
C GLU A 3 -24.13 -7.63 7.70
N ASN A 4 -24.61 -6.45 8.08
CA ASN A 4 -24.12 -5.21 7.49
C ASN A 4 -22.66 -5.03 7.91
N PRO A 5 -21.68 -5.03 6.98
CA PRO A 5 -20.26 -4.96 7.33
C PRO A 5 -19.91 -3.72 8.16
N LYS A 6 -20.70 -2.67 8.11
CA LYS A 6 -20.51 -1.44 8.89
C LYS A 6 -20.50 -1.67 10.40
N HIS A 7 -21.28 -2.63 10.88
CA HIS A 7 -21.46 -2.97 12.30
C HIS A 7 -20.49 -4.05 12.80
N ILE A 8 -19.44 -4.38 12.05
CA ILE A 8 -18.41 -5.29 12.51
C ILE A 8 -17.64 -4.63 13.67
N HIS A 9 -17.58 -5.32 14.80
CA HIS A 9 -16.78 -4.90 15.94
C HIS A 9 -15.31 -5.28 15.72
N ILE A 10 -14.43 -4.28 15.70
CA ILE A 10 -13.00 -4.52 15.44
C ILE A 10 -12.34 -5.40 16.51
N SER A 11 -12.89 -5.40 17.73
CA SER A 11 -12.43 -6.25 18.82
C SER A 11 -12.55 -7.76 18.55
N GLU A 12 -13.45 -8.18 17.66
CA GLU A 12 -13.58 -9.58 17.22
C GLU A 12 -12.40 -10.06 16.38
N TYR A 13 -11.63 -9.12 15.84
CA TYR A 13 -10.43 -9.34 15.02
C TYR A 13 -9.15 -9.12 15.84
N ASN A 14 -9.23 -9.42 17.13
CA ASN A 14 -8.11 -9.39 18.04
C ASN A 14 -7.48 -10.78 18.20
N TYR A 15 -6.16 -10.82 18.35
CA TYR A 15 -5.38 -12.01 18.68
C TYR A 15 -4.14 -11.58 19.48
N PRO A 16 -3.56 -12.46 20.32
CA PRO A 16 -2.35 -12.14 21.05
C PRO A 16 -1.15 -12.13 20.07
N LEU A 17 -0.53 -10.95 19.92
CA LEU A 17 0.71 -10.79 19.17
C LEU A 17 1.83 -10.35 20.11
N PRO A 18 2.65 -11.30 20.61
CA PRO A 18 3.81 -10.97 21.42
C PRO A 18 4.88 -10.21 20.64
N ASP A 19 5.59 -9.28 21.30
CA ASP A 19 6.60 -8.43 20.64
C ASP A 19 7.74 -9.26 20.01
N GLU A 20 8.09 -10.39 20.62
CA GLU A 20 9.10 -11.33 20.11
C GLU A 20 8.71 -11.99 18.78
N ARG A 21 7.42 -11.99 18.42
CA ARG A 21 6.95 -12.47 17.11
C ARG A 21 7.03 -11.40 16.03
N ILE A 22 7.22 -10.14 16.37
CA ILE A 22 7.37 -9.05 15.42
C ILE A 22 8.81 -9.01 14.93
N ALA A 23 9.03 -9.32 13.65
CA ALA A 23 10.35 -9.25 13.05
C ALA A 23 10.81 -7.79 12.93
N LYS A 24 11.85 -7.43 13.67
CA LYS A 24 12.41 -6.07 13.68
C LYS A 24 13.31 -5.82 12.46
N PHE A 25 13.87 -6.87 11.87
CA PHE A 25 14.75 -6.84 10.72
C PHE A 25 14.39 -7.95 9.71
N PRO A 26 14.69 -7.77 8.42
CA PRO A 26 14.53 -8.82 7.43
C PRO A 26 15.54 -9.95 7.67
N LEU A 27 15.28 -11.11 7.07
CA LEU A 27 16.30 -12.16 6.94
C LEU A 27 17.43 -11.69 6.01
N PRO A 28 18.67 -12.13 6.23
CA PRO A 28 19.78 -11.86 5.31
C PRO A 28 19.50 -12.30 3.87
N VAL A 29 18.78 -13.40 3.70
CA VAL A 29 18.26 -13.90 2.41
C VAL A 29 16.74 -13.86 2.48
N ARG A 30 16.13 -12.89 1.82
CA ARG A 30 14.71 -12.55 1.97
C ARG A 30 13.75 -13.69 1.66
N ASP A 31 14.06 -14.48 0.63
CA ASP A 31 13.22 -15.57 0.15
C ASP A 31 13.42 -16.89 0.91
N GLN A 32 14.24 -16.88 1.96
CA GLN A 32 14.30 -17.97 2.95
C GLN A 32 13.28 -17.79 4.09
N SER A 33 12.44 -16.77 4.05
CA SER A 33 11.31 -16.66 4.97
C SER A 33 10.37 -17.85 4.83
N LYS A 34 9.66 -18.16 5.92
CA LYS A 34 8.61 -19.19 5.87
C LYS A 34 7.45 -18.73 4.98
N LEU A 35 6.82 -19.67 4.33
CA LEU A 35 5.59 -19.50 3.57
C LEU A 35 4.50 -20.36 4.20
N LEU A 36 3.50 -19.73 4.81
CA LEU A 36 2.27 -20.42 5.17
C LEU A 36 1.41 -20.57 3.92
N VAL A 37 0.96 -21.76 3.61
CA VAL A 37 0.06 -22.05 2.49
C VAL A 37 -1.31 -22.43 3.02
N TYR A 38 -2.30 -21.55 2.82
CA TYR A 38 -3.70 -21.86 3.08
C TYR A 38 -4.38 -22.21 1.75
N ARG A 39 -4.80 -23.46 1.64
CA ARG A 39 -5.42 -23.99 0.43
C ARG A 39 -6.64 -24.82 0.77
N HIS A 40 -7.81 -24.36 0.31
CA HIS A 40 -9.09 -25.07 0.45
C HIS A 40 -9.48 -25.47 1.89
N GLY A 41 -9.09 -24.66 2.88
CA GLY A 41 -9.36 -24.92 4.29
C GLY A 41 -8.21 -25.59 5.04
N GLU A 42 -7.20 -26.07 4.34
CA GLU A 42 -6.01 -26.69 4.93
C GLU A 42 -4.85 -25.68 5.03
N VAL A 43 -4.06 -25.80 6.10
CA VAL A 43 -2.87 -24.99 6.34
C VAL A 43 -1.65 -25.90 6.31
N THR A 44 -0.67 -25.53 5.50
CA THR A 44 0.66 -26.15 5.44
C THR A 44 1.75 -25.08 5.48
N GLU A 45 3.00 -25.46 5.64
CA GLU A 45 4.13 -24.55 5.61
C GLU A 45 5.23 -25.02 4.67
N ASP A 46 5.95 -24.07 4.13
CA ASP A 46 7.09 -24.25 3.26
C ASP A 46 8.05 -23.05 3.38
N THR A 47 9.02 -22.95 2.50
CA THR A 47 9.88 -21.78 2.33
C THR A 47 9.38 -20.93 1.17
N PHE A 48 9.55 -19.63 1.23
CA PHE A 48 9.06 -18.70 0.19
C PHE A 48 9.60 -19.00 -1.22
N THR A 49 10.81 -19.58 -1.31
CA THR A 49 11.39 -20.08 -2.58
C THR A 49 10.51 -21.10 -3.30
N SER A 50 9.66 -21.83 -2.57
CA SER A 50 8.72 -22.81 -3.14
C SER A 50 7.43 -22.20 -3.67
N LEU A 51 7.23 -20.86 -3.55
CA LEU A 51 6.02 -20.19 -4.01
C LEU A 51 5.59 -20.57 -5.44
N PRO A 52 6.50 -20.67 -6.43
CA PRO A 52 6.11 -21.04 -7.80
C PRO A 52 5.45 -22.41 -7.90
N GLU A 53 5.77 -23.35 -7.00
CA GLU A 53 5.25 -24.72 -7.05
C GLU A 53 3.75 -24.79 -6.75
N TYR A 54 3.24 -23.85 -5.96
CA TYR A 54 1.84 -23.77 -5.54
C TYR A 54 0.93 -23.07 -6.57
N LEU A 55 1.50 -22.41 -7.57
CA LEU A 55 0.77 -21.57 -8.51
C LEU A 55 0.62 -22.25 -9.88
N PRO A 56 -0.57 -22.23 -10.50
CA PRO A 56 -0.79 -22.83 -11.81
C PRO A 56 -0.07 -22.05 -12.90
N LYS A 57 0.43 -22.78 -13.90
CA LYS A 57 0.94 -22.19 -15.13
C LYS A 57 -0.15 -21.37 -15.85
N GLY A 58 0.22 -20.22 -16.42
CA GLY A 58 -0.70 -19.33 -17.12
C GLY A 58 -1.46 -18.40 -16.19
N SER A 59 -1.13 -18.35 -14.89
CA SER A 59 -1.66 -17.36 -13.96
C SER A 59 -1.05 -15.97 -14.20
N LEU A 60 -1.77 -14.93 -13.80
CA LEU A 60 -1.30 -13.54 -13.79
C LEU A 60 -1.04 -13.11 -12.33
N MET A 61 0.19 -12.70 -12.03
CA MET A 61 0.57 -12.17 -10.72
C MET A 61 0.82 -10.67 -10.81
N ILE A 62 0.21 -9.90 -9.91
CA ILE A 62 0.23 -8.43 -9.92
C ILE A 62 0.94 -7.88 -8.69
N PHE A 63 1.89 -6.97 -8.92
CA PHE A 63 2.75 -6.35 -7.92
C PHE A 63 2.49 -4.84 -7.82
N ASN A 64 2.65 -4.28 -6.62
CA ASN A 64 2.71 -2.83 -6.46
C ASN A 64 4.17 -2.37 -6.58
N ASN A 65 4.49 -1.60 -7.61
CA ASN A 65 5.84 -1.15 -7.96
C ASN A 65 6.26 0.17 -7.30
N THR A 66 5.49 0.63 -6.31
CA THR A 66 5.79 1.87 -5.62
C THR A 66 7.12 1.79 -4.85
N LYS A 67 7.82 2.91 -4.78
CA LYS A 67 9.08 3.08 -4.04
C LYS A 67 8.88 4.00 -2.85
N VAL A 68 9.38 3.58 -1.67
CA VAL A 68 9.30 4.40 -0.46
C VAL A 68 10.24 5.59 -0.58
N ILE A 69 9.72 6.77 -0.20
CA ILE A 69 10.47 8.01 -0.14
C ILE A 69 10.95 8.29 1.29
N GLN A 70 12.00 9.08 1.44
CA GLN A 70 12.52 9.51 2.73
C GLN A 70 11.68 10.67 3.27
N ALA A 71 10.42 10.39 3.60
CA ALA A 71 9.37 11.36 3.88
C ALA A 71 9.43 11.98 5.28
N ARG A 72 10.37 11.56 6.13
CA ARG A 72 10.49 12.03 7.51
C ARG A 72 11.65 13.01 7.63
N LEU A 73 11.33 14.28 7.84
CA LEU A 73 12.28 15.38 7.96
C LEU A 73 12.41 15.83 9.41
N HIS A 74 13.64 16.07 9.86
CA HIS A 74 13.91 16.59 11.20
C HIS A 74 14.50 17.99 11.13
N PHE A 75 13.94 18.91 11.89
CA PHE A 75 14.40 20.27 12.07
C PHE A 75 14.72 20.54 13.54
N ARG A 76 15.81 21.25 13.79
CA ARG A 76 16.17 21.69 15.16
C ARG A 76 15.99 23.20 15.27
N LYS A 77 15.14 23.60 16.21
CA LYS A 77 14.97 25.03 16.53
C LYS A 77 16.20 25.58 17.27
N GLU A 78 16.38 26.89 17.27
CA GLU A 78 17.44 27.56 18.06
C GLU A 78 17.32 27.22 19.56
N THR A 79 16.12 26.97 20.05
CA THR A 79 15.87 26.52 21.43
C THR A 79 16.34 25.09 21.72
N GLY A 80 16.89 24.38 20.69
CA GLY A 80 17.30 22.98 20.78
C GLY A 80 16.16 21.97 20.54
N ALA A 81 14.89 22.40 20.47
CA ALA A 81 13.77 21.50 20.27
C ALA A 81 13.82 20.84 18.89
N LEU A 82 13.71 19.50 18.87
CA LEU A 82 13.59 18.71 17.66
C LEU A 82 12.12 18.67 17.22
N ILE A 83 11.87 19.05 15.96
CA ILE A 83 10.57 18.96 15.29
C ILE A 83 10.69 17.93 14.17
N GLU A 84 9.82 16.94 14.18
CA GLU A 84 9.66 15.99 13.08
C GLU A 84 8.54 16.47 12.16
N VAL A 85 8.79 16.50 10.86
CA VAL A 85 7.81 16.78 9.82
C VAL A 85 7.71 15.56 8.91
N PHE A 86 6.61 14.83 9.01
CA PHE A 86 6.38 13.61 8.25
C PHE A 86 5.43 13.89 7.09
N CYS A 87 5.94 13.89 5.87
CA CYS A 87 5.19 14.09 4.64
C CYS A 87 4.26 12.91 4.38
N LEU A 88 2.96 13.17 4.18
CA LEU A 88 1.93 12.15 3.97
C LEU A 88 1.45 12.09 2.53
N GLU A 89 1.05 13.24 1.99
CA GLU A 89 0.53 13.40 0.63
C GLU A 89 0.86 14.79 0.08
N PRO A 90 1.13 14.92 -1.23
CA PRO A 90 1.37 16.20 -1.87
C PRO A 90 0.07 17.00 -1.93
N ILE A 91 0.20 18.34 -1.77
CA ILE A 91 -0.95 19.24 -1.89
C ILE A 91 -0.78 20.16 -3.09
N GLN A 92 0.41 20.72 -3.28
CA GLN A 92 0.67 21.68 -4.37
C GLN A 92 2.06 21.50 -4.95
N PRO A 93 2.14 21.00 -6.19
CA PRO A 93 1.09 20.31 -6.94
C PRO A 93 0.57 19.05 -6.20
N ASN A 94 -0.71 18.66 -6.41
CA ASN A 94 -1.30 17.48 -5.77
C ASN A 94 -0.94 16.15 -6.47
N ASP A 95 -0.12 16.20 -7.50
CA ASP A 95 0.45 15.05 -8.19
C ASP A 95 1.85 14.74 -7.66
N TYR A 96 2.13 13.47 -7.38
CA TYR A 96 3.42 13.03 -6.83
C TYR A 96 4.60 13.34 -7.76
N VAL A 97 4.46 13.06 -9.06
CA VAL A 97 5.54 13.24 -10.03
C VAL A 97 5.84 14.73 -10.21
N LEU A 98 4.79 15.54 -10.40
CA LEU A 98 4.94 16.98 -10.53
C LEU A 98 5.48 17.64 -9.27
N ASN A 99 5.06 17.16 -8.10
CA ASN A 99 5.54 17.66 -6.82
C ASN A 99 7.03 17.35 -6.60
N PHE A 100 7.47 16.12 -6.90
CA PHE A 100 8.88 15.76 -6.79
C PHE A 100 9.80 16.50 -7.75
N GLN A 101 9.27 16.97 -8.88
CA GLN A 101 10.01 17.77 -9.86
C GLN A 101 10.08 19.27 -9.54
N GLN A 102 9.37 19.74 -8.53
CA GLN A 102 9.46 21.14 -8.11
C GLN A 102 10.88 21.50 -7.71
N THR A 103 11.31 22.72 -8.05
CA THR A 103 12.71 23.18 -7.89
C THR A 103 12.86 24.39 -6.97
N GLU A 104 11.78 24.96 -6.45
CA GLU A 104 11.81 26.14 -5.57
C GLU A 104 10.99 25.92 -4.31
N HIS A 105 9.80 25.32 -4.44
CA HIS A 105 8.90 25.07 -3.33
C HIS A 105 8.00 23.86 -3.62
N ALA A 106 7.53 23.21 -2.55
CA ALA A 106 6.56 22.12 -2.60
C ALA A 106 5.70 22.14 -1.34
N ALA A 107 4.41 21.85 -1.48
CA ALA A 107 3.51 21.79 -0.33
C ALA A 107 2.99 20.39 -0.10
N TRP A 108 3.01 19.98 1.16
CA TRP A 108 2.59 18.65 1.60
C TRP A 108 1.67 18.71 2.82
N LEU A 109 0.73 17.78 2.88
CA LEU A 109 0.05 17.48 4.13
C LEU A 109 0.98 16.62 4.99
N CYS A 110 1.26 17.09 6.22
CA CYS A 110 2.25 16.46 7.09
C CYS A 110 1.69 16.17 8.49
N MET A 111 2.13 15.07 9.07
CA MET A 111 2.08 14.91 10.54
C MET A 111 3.29 15.59 11.16
N ILE A 112 3.08 16.25 12.31
CA ILE A 112 4.13 16.99 12.98
C ILE A 112 4.36 16.39 14.37
N GLY A 113 5.56 15.84 14.58
CA GLY A 113 6.04 15.40 15.88
C GLY A 113 6.49 16.62 16.69
N ASN A 114 6.19 16.60 18.01
CA ASN A 114 6.50 17.69 18.93
C ASN A 114 5.85 19.05 18.54
N LEU A 115 4.64 18.99 17.96
CA LEU A 115 3.87 20.13 17.46
C LEU A 115 3.78 21.30 18.44
N LYS A 116 3.66 21.01 19.75
CA LYS A 116 3.57 22.04 20.83
C LYS A 116 4.78 22.97 20.87
N LYS A 117 5.92 22.54 20.33
CA LYS A 117 7.16 23.32 20.25
C LYS A 117 7.29 24.14 18.97
N TRP A 118 6.42 23.89 17.98
CA TRP A 118 6.36 24.65 16.73
C TRP A 118 5.03 25.40 16.62
N LYS A 119 4.90 26.47 17.39
CA LYS A 119 3.68 27.29 17.41
C LYS A 119 3.60 28.22 16.19
N ASP A 120 4.71 28.80 15.82
CA ASP A 120 4.87 29.78 14.75
C ASP A 120 6.29 29.78 14.18
N GLY A 121 6.49 30.58 13.16
CA GLY A 121 7.77 30.78 12.49
C GLY A 121 8.13 29.67 11.51
N THR A 122 9.22 29.90 10.80
CA THR A 122 9.76 29.02 9.78
C THR A 122 10.91 28.20 10.36
N LEU A 123 10.86 26.91 10.17
CA LEU A 123 11.98 26.00 10.48
C LEU A 123 13.02 26.07 9.37
N LYS A 124 14.30 25.93 9.72
CA LYS A 124 15.42 25.94 8.77
C LYS A 124 16.37 24.77 9.04
N ARG A 125 16.94 24.23 7.96
CA ARG A 125 18.01 23.25 8.02
C ARG A 125 18.90 23.42 6.80
N GLU A 126 20.22 23.31 6.99
CA GLU A 126 21.20 23.47 5.95
C GLU A 126 21.94 22.14 5.71
N MET A 127 22.10 21.77 4.46
CA MET A 127 22.85 20.60 4.01
C MET A 127 23.37 20.83 2.59
N THR A 128 24.31 20.01 2.16
CA THR A 128 24.78 20.00 0.77
C THR A 128 24.00 18.95 -0.05
N VAL A 129 23.41 19.36 -1.16
CA VAL A 129 22.68 18.52 -2.09
C VAL A 129 23.31 18.66 -3.48
N LYS A 130 23.73 17.57 -4.11
CA LYS A 130 24.40 17.58 -5.42
C LYS A 130 25.58 18.57 -5.52
N GLY A 131 26.28 18.79 -4.41
CA GLY A 131 27.39 19.74 -4.32
C GLY A 131 26.98 21.19 -4.06
N PHE A 132 25.68 21.52 -3.99
CA PHE A 132 25.19 22.86 -3.69
C PHE A 132 24.85 23.00 -2.19
N PRO A 133 25.23 24.10 -1.54
CA PRO A 133 24.76 24.41 -0.20
C PRO A 133 23.26 24.81 -0.26
N ILE A 134 22.41 24.01 0.38
CA ILE A 134 20.97 24.21 0.39
C ILE A 134 20.50 24.61 1.78
N THR A 135 19.73 25.69 1.86
CA THR A 135 18.92 26.04 3.02
C THR A 135 17.47 25.62 2.75
N LEU A 136 17.04 24.55 3.38
CA LEU A 136 15.64 24.10 3.36
C LEU A 136 14.87 24.81 4.46
N THR A 137 13.74 25.39 4.10
CA THR A 137 12.78 26.01 5.02
C THR A 137 11.46 25.22 5.02
N ALA A 138 10.81 25.16 6.19
CA ALA A 138 9.47 24.61 6.32
C ALA A 138 8.58 25.62 7.09
N THR A 139 7.44 25.96 6.50
CA THR A 139 6.45 26.87 7.09
C THR A 139 5.13 26.16 7.25
N ARG A 140 4.61 26.18 8.48
CA ARG A 140 3.36 25.50 8.81
C ARG A 140 2.15 26.36 8.41
N GLY A 141 1.24 25.80 7.64
CA GLY A 141 -0.04 26.37 7.25
C GLY A 141 -1.22 25.82 8.03
N GLU A 142 -2.35 25.69 7.35
CA GLU A 142 -3.63 25.26 7.91
C GLU A 142 -3.61 23.85 8.46
N CYS A 143 -4.48 23.60 9.46
CA CYS A 143 -4.70 22.29 10.04
C CYS A 143 -5.85 21.57 9.31
N LYS A 144 -5.61 20.32 8.92
CA LYS A 144 -6.63 19.43 8.34
C LYS A 144 -6.70 18.15 9.19
N GLY A 145 -7.68 18.07 10.06
CA GLY A 145 -7.80 16.98 11.02
C GLY A 145 -6.62 16.94 12.01
N THR A 146 -5.82 15.88 11.97
CA THR A 146 -4.60 15.74 12.80
C THR A 146 -3.31 16.11 12.06
N SER A 147 -3.41 16.56 10.82
CA SER A 147 -2.30 16.89 9.94
C SER A 147 -2.28 18.38 9.61
N HIS A 148 -1.16 18.88 9.13
CA HIS A 148 -0.97 20.26 8.79
C HIS A 148 -0.43 20.40 7.37
N TRP A 149 -0.88 21.40 6.65
CA TRP A 149 -0.20 21.88 5.46
C TRP A 149 1.19 22.38 5.85
N VAL A 150 2.22 21.98 5.13
CA VAL A 150 3.58 22.47 5.29
C VAL A 150 4.12 22.86 3.92
N ASP A 151 4.53 24.14 3.80
CA ASP A 151 5.25 24.64 2.64
C ASP A 151 6.74 24.48 2.87
N PHE A 152 7.38 23.75 1.96
CA PHE A 152 8.83 23.63 1.87
C PHE A 152 9.35 24.55 0.79
N ALA A 153 10.44 25.28 1.08
CA ALA A 153 11.14 26.08 0.08
C ALA A 153 12.66 25.97 0.26
N TRP A 154 13.40 26.09 -0.83
CA TRP A 154 14.86 26.03 -0.84
C TRP A 154 15.47 26.99 -1.85
N ASN A 155 16.75 27.25 -1.74
CA ASN A 155 17.45 28.37 -2.36
C ASN A 155 18.18 28.04 -3.66
N ASN A 156 17.90 26.89 -4.31
CA ASN A 156 18.60 26.54 -5.56
C ASN A 156 17.70 25.75 -6.53
N PRO A 157 17.40 26.30 -7.74
CA PRO A 157 16.53 25.68 -8.72
C PRO A 157 17.12 24.44 -9.43
N GLU A 158 18.42 24.16 -9.29
CA GLU A 158 19.05 22.94 -9.82
C GLU A 158 18.75 21.68 -8.97
N VAL A 159 18.08 21.88 -7.83
CA VAL A 159 17.75 20.82 -6.87
C VAL A 159 16.23 20.64 -6.82
N THR A 160 15.79 19.42 -7.09
CA THR A 160 14.36 19.07 -7.03
C THR A 160 13.92 18.71 -5.62
N PHE A 161 12.60 18.72 -5.35
CA PHE A 161 12.07 18.25 -4.06
C PHE A 161 12.42 16.78 -3.79
N ALA A 162 12.50 15.94 -4.83
CA ALA A 162 12.97 14.58 -4.68
C ALA A 162 14.42 14.52 -4.16
N ASP A 163 15.30 15.39 -4.64
CA ASP A 163 16.69 15.49 -4.15
C ASP A 163 16.75 15.98 -2.70
N ILE A 164 15.87 16.92 -2.34
CA ILE A 164 15.71 17.41 -0.96
C ILE A 164 15.35 16.26 -0.04
N LEU A 165 14.31 15.49 -0.37
CA LEU A 165 13.88 14.36 0.47
C LEU A 165 14.98 13.30 0.59
N GLU A 166 15.74 13.06 -0.46
CA GLU A 166 16.81 12.04 -0.45
C GLU A 166 17.96 12.39 0.50
N VAL A 167 18.25 13.68 0.71
CA VAL A 167 19.37 14.14 1.54
C VAL A 167 18.91 14.59 2.93
N PHE A 168 17.80 15.33 3.02
CA PHE A 168 17.28 15.87 4.27
C PHE A 168 16.40 14.89 5.03
N GLY A 169 15.80 13.95 4.32
CA GLY A 169 14.81 13.02 4.87
C GLY A 169 15.41 11.73 5.39
N GLU A 170 14.61 11.04 6.19
CA GLU A 170 14.82 9.69 6.65
C GLU A 170 13.70 8.78 6.15
N LEU A 171 14.03 7.52 5.89
CA LEU A 171 13.04 6.53 5.47
C LEU A 171 12.08 6.23 6.64
N PRO A 172 10.76 6.37 6.46
CA PRO A 172 9.80 6.06 7.50
C PRO A 172 9.59 4.55 7.61
N ILE A 173 10.12 3.95 8.68
CA ILE A 173 9.80 2.56 9.02
C ILE A 173 8.56 2.50 9.91
N PRO A 174 7.81 1.38 9.91
CA PRO A 174 6.61 1.23 10.73
C PRO A 174 6.89 1.39 12.24
N PRO A 175 6.03 2.12 12.99
CA PRO A 175 6.23 2.36 14.42
C PRO A 175 6.31 1.08 15.27
N TYR A 176 5.62 0.00 14.88
CA TYR A 176 5.63 -1.26 15.62
C TYR A 176 6.98 -1.99 15.57
N LEU A 177 7.90 -1.58 14.69
CA LEU A 177 9.28 -2.10 14.72
C LEU A 177 10.02 -1.64 15.98
N ASN A 178 9.55 -0.57 16.63
CA ASN A 178 10.06 -0.06 17.89
C ASN A 178 11.59 0.09 17.93
N ARG A 179 12.14 0.61 16.84
CA ARG A 179 13.56 0.95 16.66
C ARG A 179 13.71 2.16 15.75
N ASN A 180 14.88 2.76 15.76
CA ASN A 180 15.22 3.82 14.82
C ASN A 180 15.48 3.25 13.42
N THR A 181 15.32 4.12 12.41
CA THR A 181 15.71 3.82 11.04
C THR A 181 17.24 3.70 10.95
N GLU A 182 17.71 2.70 10.23
CA GLU A 182 19.12 2.47 9.93
C GLU A 182 19.40 2.71 8.44
N GLU A 183 20.65 2.92 8.07
CA GLU A 183 21.04 3.13 6.67
C GLU A 183 20.64 1.94 5.78
N SER A 184 20.74 0.73 6.32
CA SER A 184 20.32 -0.51 5.65
C SER A 184 18.84 -0.54 5.29
N ASP A 185 17.97 0.19 6.00
CA ASP A 185 16.54 0.25 5.68
C ASP A 185 16.25 0.89 4.32
N LYS A 186 17.14 1.74 3.81
CA LYS A 186 17.02 2.34 2.48
C LYS A 186 16.95 1.28 1.37
N GLU A 187 17.59 0.14 1.57
CA GLU A 187 17.59 -0.99 0.65
C GLU A 187 16.62 -2.09 1.11
N THR A 188 16.62 -2.40 2.42
CA THR A 188 15.86 -3.54 2.93
C THR A 188 14.37 -3.27 3.06
N TYR A 189 13.94 -2.01 3.21
CA TYR A 189 12.54 -1.62 3.20
C TYR A 189 12.05 -1.18 1.82
N GLN A 190 12.59 -1.81 0.77
CA GLN A 190 12.19 -1.65 -0.64
C GLN A 190 12.03 -3.03 -1.30
N THR A 191 11.09 -3.14 -2.23
CA THR A 191 10.98 -4.33 -3.09
C THR A 191 12.02 -4.28 -4.20
N VAL A 192 12.44 -5.45 -4.71
CA VAL A 192 13.41 -5.53 -5.82
C VAL A 192 12.88 -4.97 -7.13
N TYR A 193 11.56 -4.80 -7.25
CA TYR A 193 10.87 -4.26 -8.42
C TYR A 193 10.32 -2.84 -8.21
N SER A 194 10.67 -2.17 -7.10
CA SER A 194 10.20 -0.81 -6.83
C SER A 194 10.77 0.20 -7.82
N LYS A 195 9.90 1.02 -8.43
CA LYS A 195 10.27 1.97 -9.49
C LYS A 195 9.72 3.38 -9.24
N ILE A 196 8.45 3.48 -8.87
CA ILE A 196 7.71 4.74 -8.83
C ILE A 196 7.76 5.33 -7.42
N LYS A 197 8.53 6.40 -7.23
CA LYS A 197 8.64 7.13 -5.95
C LYS A 197 7.29 7.74 -5.56
N GLY A 198 6.91 7.69 -4.29
CA GLY A 198 5.71 8.35 -3.78
C GLY A 198 5.05 7.68 -2.58
N SER A 199 5.46 6.49 -2.18
CA SER A 199 4.94 5.85 -0.98
C SER A 199 5.71 6.22 0.28
N VAL A 200 5.00 6.30 1.40
CA VAL A 200 5.59 6.44 2.73
C VAL A 200 5.69 5.09 3.46
N ALA A 201 5.14 4.03 2.89
CA ALA A 201 5.30 2.65 3.38
C ALA A 201 5.55 1.70 2.22
N ALA A 202 6.37 0.67 2.45
CA ALA A 202 6.63 -0.37 1.45
C ALA A 202 5.42 -1.31 1.29
N PRO A 203 5.16 -1.85 0.08
CA PRO A 203 4.27 -2.99 -0.12
C PRO A 203 4.96 -4.26 0.42
N THR A 204 4.87 -4.47 1.73
CA THR A 204 5.76 -5.37 2.49
C THR A 204 5.68 -6.84 2.11
N ALA A 205 4.56 -7.31 1.56
CA ALA A 205 4.46 -8.65 0.99
C ALA A 205 5.44 -8.88 -0.18
N GLY A 206 5.84 -7.81 -0.85
CA GLY A 206 6.84 -7.86 -1.92
C GLY A 206 8.28 -7.97 -1.44
N LEU A 207 8.55 -7.76 -0.16
CA LEU A 207 9.91 -7.79 0.39
C LEU A 207 10.54 -9.19 0.36
N HIS A 208 9.73 -10.25 0.27
CA HIS A 208 10.20 -11.64 0.17
C HIS A 208 10.74 -12.00 -1.21
N PHE A 209 10.30 -11.28 -2.25
CA PHE A 209 10.69 -11.57 -3.63
C PHE A 209 12.15 -11.20 -3.88
N THR A 210 12.83 -12.09 -4.57
CA THR A 210 14.19 -11.91 -5.08
C THR A 210 14.20 -12.13 -6.58
N PRO A 211 15.25 -11.73 -7.32
CA PRO A 211 15.36 -12.01 -8.75
C PRO A 211 15.15 -13.48 -9.08
N ARG A 212 15.73 -14.41 -8.30
CA ARG A 212 15.59 -15.86 -8.55
C ARG A 212 14.15 -16.37 -8.40
N VAL A 213 13.36 -15.80 -7.46
CA VAL A 213 11.94 -16.18 -7.31
C VAL A 213 11.13 -15.64 -8.48
N LEU A 214 11.40 -14.40 -8.93
CA LEU A 214 10.73 -13.82 -10.09
C LEU A 214 11.06 -14.60 -11.37
N GLU A 215 12.31 -14.99 -11.58
CA GLU A 215 12.74 -15.83 -12.69
C GLU A 215 12.04 -17.20 -12.67
N ALA A 216 12.00 -17.86 -11.50
CA ALA A 216 11.32 -19.15 -11.35
C ALA A 216 9.81 -19.07 -11.63
N LEU A 217 9.15 -17.97 -11.28
CA LEU A 217 7.75 -17.71 -11.63
C LEU A 217 7.57 -17.59 -13.16
N GLN A 218 8.45 -16.83 -13.82
CA GLN A 218 8.41 -16.66 -15.27
C GLN A 218 8.74 -17.97 -16.02
N GLU A 219 9.72 -18.73 -15.58
CA GLU A 219 10.06 -20.05 -16.14
C GLU A 219 8.89 -21.04 -16.01
N LYS A 220 8.11 -20.94 -14.94
CA LYS A 220 6.87 -21.70 -14.77
C LYS A 220 5.75 -21.25 -15.71
N GLY A 221 5.91 -20.11 -16.39
CA GLY A 221 4.91 -19.51 -17.27
C GLY A 221 3.82 -18.76 -16.52
N ILE A 222 4.19 -18.10 -15.44
CA ILE A 222 3.33 -17.15 -14.70
C ILE A 222 3.64 -15.76 -15.24
N ASP A 223 2.62 -15.06 -15.71
CA ASP A 223 2.74 -13.69 -16.18
C ASP A 223 2.89 -12.73 -14.97
N LEU A 224 3.85 -11.82 -15.03
CA LEU A 224 4.13 -10.83 -14.00
C LEU A 224 3.77 -9.44 -14.53
N GLU A 225 2.93 -8.72 -13.82
CA GLU A 225 2.53 -7.36 -14.16
C GLU A 225 2.57 -6.45 -12.94
N GLU A 226 2.60 -5.15 -13.19
CA GLU A 226 2.76 -4.13 -12.18
C GLU A 226 1.57 -3.15 -12.19
N LEU A 227 1.27 -2.64 -11.02
CA LEU A 227 0.42 -1.46 -10.82
C LEU A 227 1.12 -0.53 -9.83
N THR A 228 0.62 0.68 -9.68
CA THR A 228 1.10 1.62 -8.67
C THR A 228 -0.05 1.99 -7.72
N LEU A 229 0.19 1.85 -6.43
CA LEU A 229 -0.62 2.46 -5.38
C LEU A 229 0.35 3.17 -4.43
N HIS A 230 0.18 4.46 -4.27
CA HIS A 230 0.96 5.24 -3.32
C HIS A 230 0.39 5.06 -1.91
N VAL A 231 1.13 4.32 -1.09
CA VAL A 231 0.72 4.00 0.28
C VAL A 231 0.93 5.22 1.17
N GLY A 232 -0.15 5.74 1.73
CA GLY A 232 -0.12 6.82 2.70
C GLY A 232 0.23 6.34 4.12
N ALA A 233 0.61 7.28 5.00
CA ALA A 233 0.95 6.99 6.41
C ALA A 233 -0.24 6.47 7.23
N GLY A 234 -1.44 6.55 6.70
CA GLY A 234 -2.65 6.00 7.33
C GLY A 234 -2.58 4.51 7.61
N THR A 235 -1.82 3.77 6.80
CA THR A 235 -1.61 2.32 6.95
C THR A 235 -1.01 1.95 8.33
N PHE A 236 -0.32 2.88 9.00
CA PHE A 236 0.24 2.65 10.33
C PHE A 236 -0.72 2.95 11.48
N LYS A 237 -1.92 3.50 11.21
CA LYS A 237 -2.88 3.85 12.24
C LYS A 237 -3.79 2.66 12.55
N PRO A 238 -3.89 2.23 13.82
CA PRO A 238 -4.87 1.22 14.19
C PRO A 238 -6.30 1.77 14.08
N VAL A 239 -7.27 0.88 13.91
CA VAL A 239 -8.69 1.22 14.02
C VAL A 239 -8.98 1.60 15.47
N LYS A 240 -9.52 2.80 15.70
CA LYS A 240 -9.82 3.32 17.04
C LYS A 240 -11.31 3.28 17.37
N SER A 241 -12.17 3.15 16.38
CA SER A 241 -13.62 3.03 16.55
C SER A 241 -13.99 1.62 17.00
N GLU A 242 -15.05 1.48 17.77
CA GLU A 242 -15.59 0.20 18.19
C GLU A 242 -16.14 -0.58 17.00
N GLU A 243 -16.98 0.06 16.19
CA GLU A 243 -17.47 -0.45 14.92
C GLU A 243 -16.66 0.13 13.74
N ILE A 244 -16.49 -0.66 12.67
CA ILE A 244 -15.69 -0.22 11.53
C ILE A 244 -16.33 0.91 10.72
N GLU A 245 -17.63 1.18 10.87
CA GLU A 245 -18.28 2.35 10.27
C GLU A 245 -17.63 3.66 10.72
N GLY A 246 -17.23 3.75 11.98
CA GLY A 246 -16.57 4.93 12.54
C GLY A 246 -15.11 5.10 12.12
N HIS A 247 -14.53 4.15 11.37
CA HIS A 247 -13.16 4.26 10.85
C HIS A 247 -13.15 4.85 9.45
N GLU A 248 -12.45 5.95 9.28
CA GLU A 248 -12.26 6.58 7.97
C GLU A 248 -11.00 6.03 7.31
N MET A 249 -11.17 5.41 6.13
CA MET A 249 -10.06 4.97 5.28
C MET A 249 -9.40 6.17 4.62
N HIS A 250 -8.08 6.14 4.56
CA HIS A 250 -7.33 7.15 3.80
C HIS A 250 -7.52 6.96 2.30
N THR A 251 -7.54 8.09 1.59
CA THR A 251 -7.46 8.11 0.13
C THR A 251 -6.06 7.70 -0.29
N GLU A 252 -5.96 6.73 -1.20
CA GLU A 252 -4.72 6.30 -1.81
C GLU A 252 -4.81 6.43 -3.33
N TYR A 253 -3.80 7.04 -3.94
CA TYR A 253 -3.74 7.25 -5.38
C TYR A 253 -3.25 6.00 -6.08
N ILE A 254 -3.95 5.62 -7.15
CA ILE A 254 -3.66 4.44 -7.96
C ILE A 254 -3.38 4.83 -9.41
N SER A 255 -2.45 4.11 -10.01
CA SER A 255 -2.15 4.20 -11.44
C SER A 255 -2.00 2.80 -12.03
N VAL A 256 -2.76 2.50 -13.08
CA VAL A 256 -2.74 1.20 -13.73
C VAL A 256 -2.63 1.38 -15.24
N ASN A 257 -1.56 0.84 -15.83
CA ASN A 257 -1.30 0.94 -17.23
C ASN A 257 -2.36 0.21 -18.08
N ARG A 258 -2.65 0.74 -19.26
CA ARG A 258 -3.55 0.16 -20.25
C ARG A 258 -3.19 -1.30 -20.56
N ASN A 259 -1.90 -1.60 -20.67
CA ASN A 259 -1.42 -2.97 -20.94
C ASN A 259 -1.77 -3.94 -19.79
N THR A 260 -1.62 -3.51 -18.53
CA THR A 260 -1.98 -4.32 -17.35
C THR A 260 -3.48 -4.63 -17.33
N ILE A 261 -4.33 -3.66 -17.73
CA ILE A 261 -5.78 -3.88 -17.85
C ILE A 261 -6.09 -4.88 -18.96
N LYS A 262 -5.40 -4.81 -20.11
CA LYS A 262 -5.54 -5.81 -21.18
C LYS A 262 -5.17 -7.21 -20.70
N LYS A 263 -4.04 -7.35 -20.03
CA LYS A 263 -3.62 -8.64 -19.49
C LYS A 263 -4.60 -9.21 -18.47
N LEU A 264 -5.21 -8.36 -17.64
CA LEU A 264 -6.29 -8.80 -16.75
C LEU A 264 -7.49 -9.34 -17.54
N ILE A 265 -7.85 -8.69 -18.65
CA ILE A 265 -8.93 -9.17 -19.53
C ILE A 265 -8.54 -10.53 -20.16
N ASP A 266 -7.31 -10.67 -20.65
CA ASP A 266 -6.79 -11.89 -21.28
C ASP A 266 -6.72 -13.07 -20.30
N HIS A 267 -6.69 -12.79 -18.98
CA HIS A 267 -6.76 -13.78 -17.90
C HIS A 267 -8.15 -13.86 -17.24
N ASP A 268 -9.22 -13.63 -18.02
CA ASP A 268 -10.62 -13.73 -17.58
C ASP A 268 -10.96 -12.86 -16.35
N GLY A 269 -10.26 -11.75 -16.17
CA GLY A 269 -10.40 -10.87 -15.01
C GLY A 269 -9.93 -11.50 -13.70
N CYS A 270 -8.99 -12.45 -13.76
CA CYS A 270 -8.47 -13.17 -12.60
C CYS A 270 -6.99 -12.82 -12.36
N ALA A 271 -6.62 -12.58 -11.10
CA ALA A 271 -5.23 -12.29 -10.74
C ALA A 271 -4.85 -12.85 -9.37
N ILE A 272 -3.56 -13.10 -9.22
CA ILE A 272 -2.88 -13.32 -7.94
C ILE A 272 -2.34 -11.98 -7.48
N ALA A 273 -2.78 -11.49 -6.33
CA ALA A 273 -2.33 -10.20 -5.81
C ALA A 273 -1.15 -10.39 -4.84
N VAL A 274 -0.10 -9.61 -5.03
CA VAL A 274 1.00 -9.51 -4.06
C VAL A 274 0.79 -8.28 -3.18
N GLY A 275 0.40 -8.54 -1.93
CA GLY A 275 0.11 -7.54 -0.92
C GLY A 275 -1.31 -6.98 -0.97
N THR A 276 -1.75 -6.47 0.16
CA THR A 276 -3.08 -5.87 0.34
C THR A 276 -3.28 -4.60 -0.49
N THR A 277 -2.21 -3.90 -0.84
CA THR A 277 -2.24 -2.74 -1.75
C THR A 277 -2.62 -3.14 -3.18
N SER A 278 -2.04 -4.24 -3.69
CA SER A 278 -2.44 -4.79 -5.00
C SER A 278 -3.88 -5.28 -4.97
N VAL A 279 -4.31 -5.93 -3.88
CA VAL A 279 -5.70 -6.36 -3.68
C VAL A 279 -6.65 -5.16 -3.77
N ARG A 280 -6.39 -4.12 -3.00
CA ARG A 280 -7.27 -2.93 -2.96
C ARG A 280 -7.34 -2.24 -4.32
N THR A 281 -6.24 -2.17 -5.05
CA THR A 281 -6.23 -1.60 -6.40
C THR A 281 -7.04 -2.47 -7.38
N LEU A 282 -6.79 -3.78 -7.42
CA LEU A 282 -7.48 -4.69 -8.34
C LEU A 282 -8.99 -4.71 -8.10
N GLU A 283 -9.41 -4.80 -6.84
CA GLU A 283 -10.83 -4.76 -6.50
C GLU A 283 -11.44 -3.37 -6.80
N SER A 284 -10.67 -2.28 -6.64
CA SER A 284 -11.11 -0.94 -7.06
C SER A 284 -11.32 -0.83 -8.57
N LEU A 285 -10.48 -1.47 -9.40
CA LEU A 285 -10.69 -1.51 -10.86
C LEU A 285 -12.07 -2.07 -11.20
N TYR A 286 -12.52 -3.11 -10.51
CA TYR A 286 -13.85 -3.64 -10.71
C TYR A 286 -14.94 -2.57 -10.48
N HIS A 287 -14.88 -1.86 -9.36
CA HIS A 287 -15.86 -0.83 -9.01
C HIS A 287 -15.79 0.39 -9.92
N ILE A 288 -14.60 0.75 -10.41
CA ILE A 288 -14.41 1.79 -11.44
C ILE A 288 -15.11 1.37 -12.74
N GLY A 289 -14.93 0.11 -13.16
CA GLY A 289 -15.59 -0.42 -14.34
C GLY A 289 -17.12 -0.43 -14.21
N VAL A 290 -17.66 -0.71 -13.03
CA VAL A 290 -19.10 -0.60 -12.74
C VAL A 290 -19.57 0.85 -12.84
N THR A 291 -18.79 1.81 -12.29
CA THR A 291 -19.09 3.24 -12.44
C THR A 291 -19.15 3.65 -13.91
N LEU A 292 -18.17 3.21 -14.72
CA LEU A 292 -18.11 3.49 -16.16
C LEU A 292 -19.19 2.77 -16.98
N ALA A 293 -19.74 1.67 -16.49
CA ALA A 293 -20.89 1.03 -17.11
C ALA A 293 -22.17 1.85 -16.94
N ASP A 294 -22.36 2.47 -15.76
CA ASP A 294 -23.48 3.35 -15.46
C ASP A 294 -23.28 4.77 -16.05
N HIS A 295 -22.05 5.28 -15.99
CA HIS A 295 -21.67 6.64 -16.40
C HIS A 295 -20.42 6.60 -17.31
N PRO A 296 -20.59 6.33 -18.62
CA PRO A 296 -19.46 6.18 -19.55
C PRO A 296 -18.57 7.43 -19.67
N ASP A 297 -19.12 8.60 -19.43
CA ASP A 297 -18.44 9.91 -19.55
C ASP A 297 -17.98 10.46 -18.20
N ALA A 298 -17.90 9.59 -17.17
CA ALA A 298 -17.42 9.99 -15.85
C ALA A 298 -16.03 10.63 -15.92
N THR A 299 -15.83 11.70 -15.17
CA THR A 299 -14.54 12.37 -15.02
C THR A 299 -13.60 11.55 -14.13
N GLU A 300 -12.29 11.82 -14.19
CA GLU A 300 -11.30 11.17 -13.33
C GLU A 300 -11.66 11.25 -11.83
N GLN A 301 -12.20 12.39 -11.38
CA GLN A 301 -12.64 12.58 -9.99
C GLN A 301 -13.85 11.69 -9.63
N GLU A 302 -14.77 11.45 -10.56
CA GLU A 302 -15.94 10.58 -10.37
C GLU A 302 -15.56 9.09 -10.38
N LEU A 303 -14.37 8.74 -10.87
CA LEU A 303 -13.84 7.38 -10.81
C LEU A 303 -13.23 7.02 -9.44
N HIS A 304 -13.14 7.97 -8.51
CA HIS A 304 -12.75 7.70 -7.13
C HIS A 304 -13.63 6.63 -6.49
N VAL A 305 -13.01 5.59 -5.93
CA VAL A 305 -13.74 4.53 -5.24
C VAL A 305 -13.94 4.91 -3.78
N ARG A 306 -15.19 5.21 -3.40
CA ARG A 306 -15.55 5.56 -2.03
C ARG A 306 -15.47 4.34 -1.10
N GLN A 307 -15.23 4.59 0.19
CA GLN A 307 -15.01 3.56 1.20
C GLN A 307 -16.07 2.45 1.20
N TRP A 308 -17.35 2.82 1.16
CA TRP A 308 -18.48 1.89 1.27
C TRP A 308 -19.14 1.56 -0.06
N GLN A 309 -18.65 2.10 -1.16
CA GLN A 309 -19.21 1.87 -2.50
C GLN A 309 -19.40 0.38 -2.84
N PRO A 310 -18.49 -0.54 -2.44
CA PRO A 310 -18.66 -1.97 -2.73
C PRO A 310 -19.89 -2.62 -2.13
N TYR A 311 -20.52 -1.98 -1.16
CA TYR A 311 -21.66 -2.52 -0.40
C TYR A 311 -22.97 -1.82 -0.74
N GLU A 312 -22.99 -0.81 -1.63
CA GLU A 312 -24.15 -0.01 -1.98
C GLU A 312 -25.02 -0.64 -3.08
N LYS A 313 -24.42 -1.41 -3.99
CA LYS A 313 -25.13 -2.05 -5.11
C LYS A 313 -24.81 -3.54 -5.17
N TYR A 314 -25.84 -4.34 -5.46
CA TYR A 314 -25.71 -5.80 -5.61
C TYR A 314 -25.68 -6.24 -7.08
N ASP A 315 -26.10 -5.42 -8.01
CA ASP A 315 -26.06 -5.73 -9.45
C ASP A 315 -24.64 -5.69 -9.96
N GLN A 316 -24.22 -6.80 -10.54
CA GLN A 316 -22.83 -7.03 -10.83
C GLN A 316 -22.66 -7.48 -12.27
N ILE A 317 -21.88 -6.70 -12.99
CA ILE A 317 -21.37 -7.11 -14.30
C ILE A 317 -20.18 -8.08 -14.11
N PRO A 318 -19.89 -8.96 -15.07
CA PRO A 318 -18.69 -9.79 -15.01
C PRO A 318 -17.41 -8.95 -14.90
N PRO A 319 -16.38 -9.41 -14.18
CA PRO A 319 -15.12 -8.67 -14.06
C PRO A 319 -14.48 -8.26 -15.38
N VAL A 320 -14.50 -9.14 -16.37
CA VAL A 320 -14.01 -8.84 -17.74
C VAL A 320 -14.77 -7.67 -18.34
N VAL A 321 -16.10 -7.61 -18.19
CA VAL A 321 -16.90 -6.49 -18.70
C VAL A 321 -16.54 -5.18 -18.01
N ALA A 322 -16.36 -5.21 -16.68
CA ALA A 322 -15.91 -4.04 -15.93
C ALA A 322 -14.56 -3.52 -16.44
N LEU A 323 -13.59 -4.41 -16.65
CA LEU A 323 -12.26 -4.08 -17.18
C LEU A 323 -12.33 -3.55 -18.62
N GLN A 324 -13.21 -4.11 -19.47
CA GLN A 324 -13.45 -3.61 -20.82
C GLN A 324 -14.03 -2.18 -20.82
N LYS A 325 -14.86 -1.82 -19.82
CA LYS A 325 -15.35 -0.43 -19.66
C LYS A 325 -14.20 0.52 -19.37
N ILE A 326 -13.24 0.12 -18.52
CA ILE A 326 -12.04 0.92 -18.25
C ILE A 326 -11.20 1.07 -19.53
N LEU A 327 -10.95 -0.03 -20.24
CA LEU A 327 -10.19 0.01 -21.49
C LEU A 327 -10.84 0.95 -22.51
N GLY A 328 -12.17 0.87 -22.68
CA GLY A 328 -12.91 1.76 -23.56
C GLY A 328 -12.86 3.23 -23.12
N TYR A 329 -12.83 3.51 -21.82
CA TYR A 329 -12.61 4.87 -21.29
C TYR A 329 -11.22 5.39 -21.66
N LEU A 330 -10.17 4.59 -21.47
CA LEU A 330 -8.80 4.97 -21.82
C LEU A 330 -8.67 5.24 -23.33
N ASP A 331 -9.28 4.38 -24.17
CA ASP A 331 -9.24 4.52 -25.64
C ASP A 331 -9.93 5.82 -26.10
N ARG A 332 -11.11 6.12 -25.56
CA ARG A 332 -11.85 7.36 -25.93
C ARG A 332 -11.11 8.64 -25.53
N ASN A 333 -10.37 8.59 -24.43
CA ASN A 333 -9.64 9.75 -23.91
C ASN A 333 -8.15 9.80 -24.33
N GLY A 334 -7.67 8.82 -25.13
CA GLY A 334 -6.27 8.73 -25.54
C GLY A 334 -5.30 8.56 -24.40
N LEU A 335 -5.69 7.80 -23.35
CA LEU A 335 -4.89 7.62 -22.13
C LEU A 335 -4.15 6.29 -22.14
N GLU A 336 -2.88 6.32 -21.74
CA GLU A 336 -2.03 5.12 -21.60
C GLU A 336 -2.14 4.46 -20.23
N ALA A 337 -2.72 5.15 -19.24
CA ALA A 337 -2.94 4.64 -17.90
C ALA A 337 -4.20 5.24 -17.28
N LEU A 338 -4.83 4.47 -16.41
CA LEU A 338 -5.87 4.94 -15.51
C LEU A 338 -5.21 5.57 -14.29
N HIS A 339 -5.52 6.85 -14.03
CA HIS A 339 -5.13 7.56 -12.82
C HIS A 339 -6.39 7.90 -12.04
N THR A 340 -6.46 7.51 -10.78
CA THR A 340 -7.57 7.85 -9.88
C THR A 340 -7.17 7.56 -8.44
N SER A 341 -8.14 7.45 -7.54
CA SER A 341 -7.88 7.15 -6.14
C SER A 341 -8.90 6.19 -5.55
N THR A 342 -8.57 5.60 -4.41
CA THR A 342 -9.43 4.67 -3.70
C THR A 342 -9.39 4.88 -2.19
N GLN A 343 -10.54 4.74 -1.56
CA GLN A 343 -10.72 4.60 -0.12
C GLN A 343 -11.32 3.22 0.23
N ILE A 344 -11.35 2.29 -0.73
CA ILE A 344 -12.03 1.02 -0.57
C ILE A 344 -11.70 0.35 0.77
N ILE A 345 -12.73 -0.04 1.52
CA ILE A 345 -12.62 -0.95 2.65
C ILE A 345 -13.12 -2.34 2.23
N ILE A 346 -12.31 -3.35 2.52
CA ILE A 346 -12.66 -4.74 2.27
C ILE A 346 -12.79 -5.42 3.63
N ALA A 347 -13.99 -5.88 3.94
CA ALA A 347 -14.35 -6.48 5.22
C ALA A 347 -15.22 -7.73 5.01
N PRO A 348 -15.40 -8.59 6.00
CA PRO A 348 -16.27 -9.76 5.92
C PRO A 348 -17.64 -9.44 5.32
N GLY A 349 -18.08 -10.28 4.40
CA GLY A 349 -19.25 -10.04 3.55
C GLY A 349 -18.92 -9.52 2.14
N TYR A 350 -17.73 -8.97 1.91
CA TYR A 350 -17.24 -8.62 0.58
C TYR A 350 -17.02 -9.87 -0.29
N GLN A 351 -17.42 -9.79 -1.54
CA GLN A 351 -17.17 -10.84 -2.53
C GLN A 351 -16.11 -10.39 -3.52
N TYR A 352 -14.94 -11.00 -3.44
CA TYR A 352 -13.83 -10.71 -4.33
C TYR A 352 -14.17 -10.95 -5.80
N LYS A 353 -13.80 -10.04 -6.66
CA LYS A 353 -14.11 -10.04 -8.08
C LYS A 353 -12.92 -10.49 -8.93
N ILE A 354 -11.80 -9.82 -8.79
CA ILE A 354 -10.60 -10.00 -9.59
C ILE A 354 -9.58 -10.91 -8.88
N VAL A 355 -9.37 -10.69 -7.58
CA VAL A 355 -8.35 -11.41 -6.81
C VAL A 355 -8.80 -12.82 -6.49
N LYS A 356 -8.03 -13.81 -6.93
CA LYS A 356 -8.31 -15.26 -6.74
C LYS A 356 -7.33 -15.95 -5.79
N ALA A 357 -6.11 -15.42 -5.71
CA ALA A 357 -5.12 -15.80 -4.70
C ALA A 357 -4.38 -14.56 -4.21
N MET A 358 -3.81 -14.65 -3.03
CA MET A 358 -3.11 -13.53 -2.40
C MET A 358 -1.83 -14.00 -1.73
N VAL A 359 -0.72 -13.30 -2.00
CA VAL A 359 0.51 -13.39 -1.22
C VAL A 359 0.52 -12.20 -0.28
N THR A 360 0.58 -12.42 1.03
CA THR A 360 0.56 -11.35 2.01
C THR A 360 1.33 -11.69 3.29
N ASN A 361 1.67 -10.68 4.09
CA ASN A 361 2.24 -10.85 5.42
C ASN A 361 1.13 -11.11 6.46
N PHE A 362 1.52 -11.43 7.69
CA PHE A 362 0.61 -11.41 8.83
C PHE A 362 0.42 -9.99 9.33
N HIS A 363 -0.82 -9.59 9.58
CA HIS A 363 -1.21 -8.22 9.90
C HIS A 363 -1.46 -8.03 11.40
N GLN A 364 -1.40 -6.78 11.84
CA GLN A 364 -1.70 -6.43 13.24
C GLN A 364 -3.11 -6.85 13.66
N PRO A 365 -3.31 -7.20 14.93
CA PRO A 365 -4.65 -7.34 15.49
C PRO A 365 -5.42 -6.03 15.37
N GLN A 366 -6.74 -6.13 15.25
CA GLN A 366 -7.66 -5.00 15.16
C GLN A 366 -7.34 -4.03 14.00
N SER A 367 -6.89 -4.56 12.86
CA SER A 367 -6.57 -3.78 11.67
C SER A 367 -7.53 -4.03 10.51
N THR A 368 -7.71 -3.03 9.66
CA THR A 368 -8.48 -3.17 8.41
C THR A 368 -7.88 -4.21 7.46
N LEU A 369 -6.56 -4.44 7.55
CA LEU A 369 -5.88 -5.45 6.74
C LEU A 369 -6.24 -6.87 7.19
N LEU A 370 -6.45 -7.09 8.49
CA LEU A 370 -6.94 -8.38 8.98
C LEU A 370 -8.40 -8.61 8.58
N LEU A 371 -9.23 -7.57 8.52
CA LEU A 371 -10.59 -7.66 7.96
C LEU A 371 -10.58 -8.08 6.49
N LEU A 372 -9.67 -7.50 5.69
CA LEU A 372 -9.48 -7.85 4.28
C LEU A 372 -9.10 -9.31 4.11
N VAL A 373 -8.12 -9.81 4.90
CA VAL A 373 -7.74 -11.23 4.90
C VAL A 373 -8.91 -12.10 5.32
N SER A 374 -9.62 -11.75 6.41
CA SER A 374 -10.77 -12.49 6.89
C SER A 374 -11.87 -12.61 5.83
N ALA A 375 -12.16 -11.52 5.11
CA ALA A 375 -13.10 -11.54 4.00
C ALA A 375 -12.65 -12.53 2.90
N PHE A 376 -11.35 -12.54 2.58
CA PHE A 376 -10.78 -13.39 1.54
C PHE A 376 -10.88 -14.88 1.88
N VAL A 377 -10.54 -15.26 3.11
CA VAL A 377 -10.58 -16.64 3.58
C VAL A 377 -11.92 -17.04 4.21
N LYS A 378 -12.98 -16.25 3.97
CA LYS A 378 -14.35 -16.52 4.43
C LYS A 378 -14.46 -16.80 5.95
N GLY A 379 -13.75 -16.00 6.74
CA GLY A 379 -13.75 -16.08 8.19
C GLY A 379 -12.69 -17.01 8.80
N ASN A 380 -11.99 -17.83 8.01
CA ASN A 380 -11.00 -18.80 8.52
C ASN A 380 -9.65 -18.17 8.95
N TRP A 381 -9.59 -16.85 9.12
CA TRP A 381 -8.37 -16.18 9.49
C TRP A 381 -7.77 -16.65 10.82
N ARG A 382 -8.62 -17.02 11.80
CA ARG A 382 -8.14 -17.53 13.10
C ARG A 382 -7.33 -18.81 12.95
N THR A 383 -7.81 -19.78 12.17
CA THR A 383 -7.07 -21.02 11.88
C THR A 383 -5.68 -20.73 11.31
N ILE A 384 -5.58 -19.76 10.41
CA ILE A 384 -4.32 -19.36 9.78
C ILE A 384 -3.38 -18.72 10.81
N TYR A 385 -3.89 -17.76 11.61
CA TYR A 385 -3.08 -17.00 12.57
C TYR A 385 -2.70 -17.85 13.80
N ASP A 386 -3.58 -18.73 14.28
CA ASP A 386 -3.28 -19.68 15.36
C ASP A 386 -2.20 -20.67 14.93
N TYR A 387 -2.28 -21.16 13.69
CA TYR A 387 -1.22 -21.99 13.11
C TYR A 387 0.12 -21.23 13.08
N ALA A 388 0.13 -20.01 12.55
CA ALA A 388 1.34 -19.22 12.44
C ALA A 388 1.97 -18.93 13.82
N LEU A 389 1.17 -18.60 14.84
CA LEU A 389 1.64 -18.37 16.21
C LEU A 389 2.22 -19.64 16.85
N SER A 390 1.62 -20.82 16.59
CA SER A 390 2.07 -22.09 17.17
C SER A 390 3.25 -22.74 16.44
N HIS A 391 3.59 -22.26 15.22
CA HIS A 391 4.66 -22.79 14.36
C HIS A 391 5.79 -21.80 14.13
N ASP A 392 6.03 -20.90 15.06
CA ASP A 392 7.15 -19.95 15.07
C ASP A 392 7.28 -19.06 13.82
N PHE A 393 6.15 -18.68 13.21
CA PHE A 393 6.14 -17.66 12.18
C PHE A 393 6.43 -16.29 12.79
N ARG A 394 7.11 -15.46 12.02
CA ARG A 394 7.39 -14.06 12.33
C ARG A 394 6.32 -13.18 11.68
N PHE A 395 5.97 -12.09 12.31
CA PHE A 395 4.83 -11.25 11.96
C PHE A 395 5.25 -9.88 11.43
N LEU A 396 4.32 -9.23 10.73
CA LEU A 396 4.34 -7.88 10.20
C LEU A 396 5.36 -7.70 9.05
N SER A 397 5.86 -6.48 8.84
CA SER A 397 6.57 -6.05 7.62
C SER A 397 7.76 -6.93 7.22
N TYR A 398 8.61 -7.28 8.18
CA TYR A 398 9.78 -8.12 7.95
C TYR A 398 9.57 -9.59 8.37
N GLY A 399 8.34 -9.92 8.71
CA GLY A 399 7.92 -11.27 9.10
C GLY A 399 7.94 -12.26 7.96
N ASP A 400 7.23 -13.36 8.16
CA ASP A 400 7.06 -14.40 7.16
C ASP A 400 5.83 -14.14 6.28
N SER A 401 5.67 -14.91 5.23
CA SER A 401 4.62 -14.71 4.22
C SER A 401 3.53 -15.78 4.32
N SER A 402 2.37 -15.46 3.76
CA SER A 402 1.29 -16.41 3.52
C SER A 402 0.82 -16.37 2.07
N LEU A 403 0.55 -17.55 1.50
CA LEU A 403 -0.16 -17.73 0.24
C LEU A 403 -1.57 -18.23 0.56
N LEU A 404 -2.57 -17.43 0.20
CA LEU A 404 -3.97 -17.72 0.47
C LEU A 404 -4.70 -18.08 -0.82
N ILE A 405 -5.26 -19.30 -0.89
CA ILE A 405 -6.04 -19.83 -2.03
C ILE A 405 -7.33 -20.44 -1.49
N PRO A 406 -8.37 -19.65 -1.21
CA PRO A 406 -9.57 -20.14 -0.52
C PRO A 406 -10.50 -20.97 -1.39
N GLN A 407 -10.39 -20.91 -2.72
CA GLN A 407 -11.32 -21.58 -3.65
C GLN A 407 -10.62 -22.60 -4.54
N LYS A 408 -11.33 -23.71 -4.86
CA LYS A 408 -10.77 -24.90 -5.49
C LYS A 408 -10.50 -24.80 -7.01
N TYR A 409 -11.05 -23.80 -7.73
CA TYR A 409 -11.09 -23.79 -9.20
C TYR A 409 -10.94 -22.39 -9.83
N LEU A 410 -10.10 -21.51 -9.29
CA LEU A 410 -10.09 -20.11 -9.74
C LEU A 410 -8.70 -19.53 -10.09
N LEU A 411 -7.75 -20.41 -10.44
CA LEU A 411 -6.50 -19.97 -11.07
C LEU A 411 -6.30 -20.72 -12.37
#